data_fe89ea818df4b9fc20254add0bbdb6fd
#
_entry.id   fe89ea818df4b9fc20254add0bbdb6fd
#
_cell.length_a   1.000
_cell.length_b   1.000
_cell.length_c   1.000
_cell.angle_alpha   90.00
_cell.angle_beta   90.00
_cell.angle_gamma   90.00
#
_symmetry.space_group_name_H-M   'P 1'
#
loop_
_entity.id
_entity.type
_entity.pdbx_description
1 polymer ?
#
loop_
_entity_poly.entity_id
_entity_poly.type
_entity_poly.pdbx_seq_one_letter_code
_entity_poly.pdbx_strand_id
1 'polypeptide(L)'
;MRTLTVKQGGSDWATGWHELTVSTAKYGTYNDSKFLELAFENYPENFTLRIYAKKGRDGEEFAIGNVYRFANAGITEVLEGTGGDKVVKIDDSEGQMVGTKLNILFYKDGEYTRAYSSVAPTVFTNAMDTFTDNDVAYWKQKAETRFANYTPGNGTATTTTTTPVASVTAVAEETAELPF
;
A
#
# COMPACT_ATOMS: atom_id res chain seq x y z
N MET A 1 22.45 -40.39 -5.21
CA MET A 1 22.00 -39.61 -6.39
C MET A 1 20.99 -38.59 -5.90
N ARG A 2 21.17 -37.30 -6.18
CA ARG A 2 20.22 -36.23 -5.81
C ARG A 2 19.51 -35.73 -7.05
N THR A 3 18.23 -35.65 -7.03
CA THR A 3 17.41 -35.07 -8.12
C THR A 3 17.00 -33.66 -7.72
N LEU A 4 17.34 -32.68 -8.55
CA LEU A 4 16.91 -31.29 -8.40
C LEU A 4 16.03 -30.95 -9.59
N THR A 5 14.79 -30.55 -9.32
CA THR A 5 13.92 -29.96 -10.34
C THR A 5 14.10 -28.46 -10.31
N VAL A 6 14.71 -27.91 -11.36
CA VAL A 6 14.80 -26.47 -11.54
C VAL A 6 13.54 -26.01 -12.24
N LYS A 7 12.69 -25.29 -11.52
CA LYS A 7 11.55 -24.62 -12.15
C LYS A 7 12.07 -23.40 -12.90
N GLN A 8 11.65 -23.24 -14.14
CA GLN A 8 11.89 -21.99 -14.87
C GLN A 8 11.17 -20.86 -14.11
N GLY A 9 11.92 -19.83 -13.76
CA GLY A 9 11.40 -18.67 -13.06
C GLY A 9 10.50 -17.86 -14.00
N GLY A 10 9.50 -17.27 -13.43
CA GLY A 10 8.54 -16.39 -14.05
C GLY A 10 7.22 -16.51 -13.27
N SER A 11 6.56 -15.42 -13.01
CA SER A 11 5.24 -15.42 -12.42
C SER A 11 4.21 -15.17 -13.51
N ASP A 12 3.31 -16.13 -13.71
CA ASP A 12 2.24 -16.06 -14.72
C ASP A 12 0.99 -15.33 -14.22
N TRP A 13 1.13 -14.54 -13.17
CA TRP A 13 -0.02 -13.77 -12.67
C TRP A 13 -0.38 -12.65 -13.63
N ALA A 14 -1.68 -12.47 -13.84
CA ALA A 14 -2.18 -11.41 -14.70
C ALA A 14 -1.83 -10.02 -14.11
N THR A 15 -1.52 -9.08 -15.00
CA THR A 15 -1.38 -7.67 -14.61
C THR A 15 -2.75 -7.05 -14.31
N GLY A 16 -2.75 -5.93 -13.61
CA GLY A 16 -3.95 -5.20 -13.22
C GLY A 16 -4.27 -5.35 -11.73
N TRP A 17 -5.48 -5.00 -11.36
CA TRP A 17 -5.92 -5.02 -9.96
C TRP A 17 -6.33 -6.41 -9.51
N HIS A 18 -5.84 -6.79 -8.33
CA HIS A 18 -6.20 -8.02 -7.64
C HIS A 18 -6.59 -7.72 -6.19
N GLU A 19 -7.70 -8.27 -5.76
CA GLU A 19 -8.06 -8.28 -4.33
C GLU A 19 -7.32 -9.44 -3.65
N LEU A 20 -6.46 -9.11 -2.70
CA LEU A 20 -5.62 -10.07 -1.99
C LEU A 20 -5.92 -10.04 -0.50
N THR A 21 -5.83 -11.22 0.13
CA THR A 21 -5.91 -11.38 1.58
C THR A 21 -4.50 -11.41 2.17
N VAL A 22 -4.26 -10.60 3.17
CA VAL A 22 -2.97 -10.54 3.87
C VAL A 22 -2.80 -11.77 4.74
N SER A 23 -1.74 -12.53 4.52
CA SER A 23 -1.38 -13.70 5.34
C SER A 23 -0.41 -13.36 6.46
N THR A 24 0.53 -12.47 6.21
CA THR A 24 1.46 -11.97 7.22
C THR A 24 1.77 -10.49 7.02
N ALA A 25 2.05 -9.81 8.10
CA ALA A 25 2.54 -8.44 8.11
C ALA A 25 3.73 -8.32 9.06
N LYS A 26 4.77 -7.61 8.66
CA LYS A 26 5.96 -7.40 9.48
C LYS A 26 6.53 -6.00 9.24
N TYR A 27 6.95 -5.37 10.31
CA TYR A 27 7.77 -4.15 10.21
C TYR A 27 9.23 -4.49 9.98
N GLY A 28 9.88 -3.66 9.20
CA GLY A 28 11.31 -3.73 8.97
C GLY A 28 11.92 -2.34 8.75
N THR A 29 13.22 -2.31 8.59
CA THR A 29 13.98 -1.09 8.31
C THR A 29 14.98 -1.37 7.20
N TYR A 30 15.07 -0.45 6.26
CA TYR A 30 16.06 -0.49 5.20
C TYR A 30 16.58 0.93 4.94
N ASN A 31 17.90 1.13 5.01
CA ASN A 31 18.54 2.44 4.89
C ASN A 31 17.84 3.52 5.76
N ASP A 32 17.67 3.20 7.05
CA ASP A 32 17.00 4.06 8.05
C ASP A 32 15.52 4.37 7.79
N SER A 33 14.94 3.81 6.73
CA SER A 33 13.53 3.94 6.42
C SER A 33 12.74 2.75 6.94
N LYS A 34 11.72 3.00 7.75
CA LYS A 34 10.78 1.97 8.19
C LYS A 34 9.89 1.54 7.03
N PHE A 35 9.53 0.28 7.00
CA PHE A 35 8.53 -0.25 6.08
C PHE A 35 7.62 -1.26 6.76
N LEU A 36 6.43 -1.44 6.20
CA LEU A 36 5.54 -2.55 6.45
C LEU A 36 5.66 -3.52 5.27
N GLU A 37 6.00 -4.77 5.55
CA GLU A 37 6.05 -5.84 4.56
C GLU A 37 4.83 -6.75 4.70
N LEU A 38 4.11 -6.93 3.62
CA LEU A 38 2.92 -7.77 3.54
C LEU A 38 3.18 -8.99 2.65
N ALA A 39 2.77 -10.16 3.11
CA ALA A 39 2.63 -11.36 2.27
C ALA A 39 1.14 -11.69 2.13
N PHE A 40 0.79 -12.50 1.14
CA PHE A 40 -0.59 -12.73 0.75
C PHE A 40 -0.92 -14.21 0.67
N GLU A 41 -2.16 -14.56 0.98
CA GLU A 41 -2.66 -15.93 0.82
C GLU A 41 -2.60 -16.36 -0.65
N ASN A 42 -2.30 -17.63 -0.87
CA ASN A 42 -2.19 -18.24 -2.21
C ASN A 42 -1.04 -17.70 -3.08
N TYR A 43 -0.10 -16.96 -2.52
CA TYR A 43 1.11 -16.52 -3.17
C TYR A 43 2.35 -17.07 -2.46
N PRO A 44 3.48 -17.24 -3.19
CA PRO A 44 4.73 -17.68 -2.57
C PRO A 44 5.20 -16.72 -1.47
N GLU A 45 5.87 -17.25 -0.45
CA GLU A 45 6.38 -16.44 0.68
C GLU A 45 7.35 -15.33 0.26
N ASN A 46 8.04 -15.50 -0.85
CA ASN A 46 8.93 -14.49 -1.41
C ASN A 46 8.21 -13.43 -2.26
N PHE A 47 6.90 -13.57 -2.47
CA PHE A 47 6.09 -12.53 -3.08
C PHE A 47 5.55 -11.62 -1.98
N THR A 48 6.28 -10.55 -1.73
CA THR A 48 5.92 -9.58 -0.69
C THR A 48 5.79 -8.17 -1.25
N LEU A 49 5.02 -7.36 -0.56
CA LEU A 49 4.85 -5.94 -0.85
C LEU A 49 5.40 -5.13 0.31
N ARG A 50 6.34 -4.25 0.04
CA ARG A 50 6.88 -3.30 1.03
C ARG A 50 6.30 -1.92 0.82
N ILE A 51 5.77 -1.38 1.89
CA ILE A 51 5.24 -0.01 1.94
C ILE A 51 6.12 0.77 2.90
N TYR A 52 6.89 1.70 2.35
CA TYR A 52 7.79 2.54 3.13
C TYR A 52 7.03 3.67 3.82
N ALA A 53 7.38 3.94 5.06
CA ALA A 53 6.85 5.07 5.81
C ALA A 53 7.14 6.39 5.09
N LYS A 54 6.12 7.22 4.97
CA LYS A 54 6.22 8.56 4.41
C LYS A 54 5.56 9.55 5.35
N LYS A 55 6.21 10.67 5.59
CA LYS A 55 5.68 11.75 6.41
C LYS A 55 5.16 12.88 5.55
N GLY A 56 4.00 13.40 5.93
CA GLY A 56 3.44 14.62 5.37
C GLY A 56 4.12 15.89 5.92
N ARG A 57 3.59 17.04 5.54
CA ARG A 57 4.08 18.34 6.01
C ARG A 57 4.05 18.49 7.52
N ASP A 58 3.04 17.93 8.15
CA ASP A 58 2.82 18.01 9.60
C ASP A 58 3.66 16.99 10.38
N GLY A 59 4.49 16.21 9.69
CA GLY A 59 5.32 15.17 10.29
C GLY A 59 4.58 13.86 10.58
N GLU A 60 3.28 13.78 10.29
CA GLU A 60 2.51 12.55 10.43
C GLU A 60 2.89 11.53 9.36
N GLU A 61 3.03 10.27 9.78
CA GLU A 61 3.19 9.16 8.85
C GLU A 61 1.84 8.83 8.23
N PHE A 62 1.74 8.83 6.91
CA PHE A 62 0.48 8.59 6.21
C PHE A 62 0.47 7.34 5.33
N ALA A 63 1.61 6.87 4.82
CA ALA A 63 1.64 5.80 3.84
C ALA A 63 1.24 4.45 4.46
N ILE A 64 1.80 4.11 5.61
CA ILE A 64 1.46 2.89 6.35
C ILE A 64 0.08 3.04 6.99
N GLY A 65 -0.21 4.20 7.57
CA GLY A 65 -1.52 4.49 8.16
C GLY A 65 -2.68 4.30 7.16
N ASN A 66 -2.51 4.77 5.92
CA ASN A 66 -3.49 4.55 4.87
C ASN A 66 -3.69 3.07 4.52
N VAL A 67 -2.64 2.27 4.56
CA VAL A 67 -2.76 0.82 4.30
C VAL A 67 -3.64 0.15 5.35
N TYR A 68 -3.42 0.44 6.62
CA TYR A 68 -4.27 -0.04 7.72
C TYR A 68 -5.72 0.41 7.53
N ARG A 69 -5.91 1.67 7.22
CA ARG A 69 -7.24 2.22 6.98
C ARG A 69 -7.93 1.55 5.79
N PHE A 70 -7.26 1.37 4.66
CA PHE A 70 -7.79 0.70 3.48
C PHE A 70 -8.12 -0.77 3.72
N ALA A 71 -7.37 -1.43 4.57
CA ALA A 71 -7.61 -2.80 5.00
C ALA A 71 -8.70 -2.92 6.07
N ASN A 72 -9.22 -1.79 6.57
CA ASN A 72 -10.10 -1.76 7.75
C ASN A 72 -9.48 -2.46 8.95
N ALA A 73 -8.18 -2.24 9.15
CA ALA A 73 -7.36 -2.92 10.15
C ALA A 73 -7.03 -1.98 11.31
N GLY A 74 -7.25 -2.44 12.52
CA GLY A 74 -6.79 -1.77 13.74
C GLY A 74 -7.41 -0.39 14.01
N ILE A 75 -8.47 0.02 13.32
CA ILE A 75 -9.13 1.30 13.56
C ILE A 75 -9.80 1.26 14.94
N THR A 76 -9.32 2.10 15.84
CA THR A 76 -9.81 2.16 17.23
C THR A 76 -10.80 3.32 17.46
N GLU A 77 -10.59 4.43 16.74
CA GLU A 77 -11.43 5.61 16.91
C GLU A 77 -11.39 6.48 15.65
N VAL A 78 -12.50 7.10 15.31
CA VAL A 78 -12.59 8.12 14.27
C VAL A 78 -13.18 9.38 14.91
N LEU A 79 -12.40 10.46 14.90
CA LEU A 79 -12.76 11.75 15.46
C LEU A 79 -12.93 12.79 14.36
N GLU A 80 -13.79 13.76 14.59
CA GLU A 80 -13.83 14.95 13.74
C GLU A 80 -12.68 15.88 14.09
N GLY A 81 -11.92 16.26 13.09
CA GLY A 81 -10.85 17.23 13.16
C GLY A 81 -11.35 18.65 12.83
N THR A 82 -10.42 19.56 12.67
CA THR A 82 -10.70 20.95 12.31
C THR A 82 -11.03 21.05 10.82
N GLY A 83 -12.04 21.84 10.45
CA GLY A 83 -12.37 22.12 9.04
C GLY A 83 -13.02 20.98 8.27
N GLY A 84 -13.59 19.98 8.95
CA GLY A 84 -14.22 18.82 8.34
C GLY A 84 -13.25 17.65 8.11
N ASP A 85 -12.02 17.76 8.57
CA ASP A 85 -11.04 16.67 8.55
C ASP A 85 -11.48 15.54 9.49
N LYS A 86 -11.04 14.33 9.22
CA LYS A 86 -11.18 13.20 10.12
C LYS A 86 -9.83 12.77 10.67
N VAL A 87 -9.80 12.51 11.96
CA VAL A 87 -8.64 11.92 12.64
C VAL A 87 -8.97 10.46 12.91
N VAL A 88 -8.21 9.58 12.29
CA VAL A 88 -8.36 8.13 12.47
C VAL A 88 -7.24 7.63 13.36
N LYS A 89 -7.60 7.06 14.52
CA LYS A 89 -6.65 6.40 15.40
C LYS A 89 -6.57 4.92 15.04
N ILE A 90 -5.35 4.43 14.88
CA ILE A 90 -5.07 3.09 14.40
C ILE A 90 -4.13 2.39 15.38
N ASP A 91 -4.51 1.18 15.79
CA ASP A 91 -3.58 0.22 16.35
C ASP A 91 -2.83 -0.43 15.19
N ASP A 92 -1.62 0.01 14.95
CA ASP A 92 -0.78 -0.42 13.84
C ASP A 92 0.08 -1.65 14.16
N SER A 93 -0.34 -2.46 15.12
CA SER A 93 0.31 -3.75 15.38
C SER A 93 0.14 -4.71 14.20
N GLU A 94 1.19 -5.47 13.91
CA GLU A 94 1.28 -6.36 12.74
C GLU A 94 0.10 -7.33 12.63
N GLY A 95 -0.38 -7.85 13.77
CA GLY A 95 -1.48 -8.80 13.84
C GLY A 95 -2.82 -8.25 13.31
N GLN A 96 -3.01 -6.94 13.34
CA GLN A 96 -4.25 -6.31 12.85
C GLN A 96 -4.43 -6.46 11.33
N MET A 97 -3.33 -6.61 10.59
CA MET A 97 -3.38 -6.76 9.13
C MET A 97 -3.73 -8.17 8.66
N VAL A 98 -3.47 -9.18 9.47
CA VAL A 98 -3.67 -10.58 9.07
C VAL A 98 -5.14 -10.88 8.81
N GLY A 99 -5.44 -11.49 7.66
CA GLY A 99 -6.80 -11.82 7.23
C GLY A 99 -7.58 -10.67 6.60
N THR A 100 -6.99 -9.48 6.54
CA THR A 100 -7.62 -8.32 5.88
C THR A 100 -7.40 -8.35 4.37
N LYS A 101 -8.18 -7.55 3.64
CA LYS A 101 -8.15 -7.50 2.18
C LYS A 101 -7.74 -6.13 1.67
N LEU A 102 -6.96 -6.13 0.60
CA LEU A 102 -6.52 -4.95 -0.12
C LEU A 102 -6.60 -5.19 -1.64
N ASN A 103 -6.83 -4.13 -2.39
CA ASN A 103 -6.60 -4.14 -3.83
C ASN A 103 -5.14 -3.77 -4.14
N ILE A 104 -4.46 -4.65 -4.84
CA ILE A 104 -3.05 -4.53 -5.21
C ILE A 104 -2.94 -4.47 -6.74
N LEU A 105 -2.19 -3.50 -7.24
CA LEU A 105 -1.90 -3.38 -8.67
C LEU A 105 -0.68 -4.23 -9.04
N PHE A 106 -0.87 -5.19 -9.94
CA PHE A 106 0.21 -6.00 -10.50
C PHE A 106 0.69 -5.43 -11.81
N TYR A 107 1.98 -5.41 -12.01
CA TYR A 107 2.62 -4.95 -13.24
C TYR A 107 3.76 -5.88 -13.66
N LYS A 108 4.14 -5.83 -14.93
CA LYS A 108 5.29 -6.55 -15.46
C LYS A 108 6.57 -5.73 -15.30
N ASP A 109 7.59 -6.38 -14.78
CA ASP A 109 8.97 -5.89 -14.72
C ASP A 109 9.86 -6.99 -15.35
N GLY A 110 10.10 -6.85 -16.64
CA GLY A 110 10.71 -7.91 -17.44
C GLY A 110 9.85 -9.17 -17.49
N GLU A 111 10.39 -10.29 -17.06
CA GLU A 111 9.68 -11.59 -17.01
C GLU A 111 8.87 -11.78 -15.72
N TYR A 112 9.04 -10.88 -14.74
CA TYR A 112 8.41 -11.01 -13.43
C TYR A 112 7.16 -10.17 -13.32
N THR A 113 6.17 -10.69 -12.59
CA THR A 113 5.04 -9.89 -12.13
C THR A 113 5.34 -9.39 -10.73
N ARG A 114 5.18 -8.10 -10.52
CA ARG A 114 5.43 -7.41 -9.25
C ARG A 114 4.18 -6.69 -8.76
N ALA A 115 4.12 -6.49 -7.45
CA ALA A 115 3.08 -5.68 -6.81
C ALA A 115 3.57 -4.22 -6.68
N TYR A 116 2.70 -3.29 -7.07
CA TYR A 116 2.97 -1.87 -6.89
C TYR A 116 2.60 -1.42 -5.47
N SER A 117 3.41 -0.59 -4.86
CA SER A 117 3.31 -0.22 -3.44
C SER A 117 2.16 0.74 -3.10
N SER A 118 1.51 1.33 -4.11
CA SER A 118 0.32 2.14 -3.89
C SER A 118 -0.92 1.27 -3.97
N VAL A 119 -1.45 0.91 -2.82
CA VAL A 119 -2.61 0.03 -2.69
C VAL A 119 -3.92 0.82 -2.71
N ALA A 120 -5.04 0.13 -2.90
CA ALA A 120 -6.37 0.71 -2.81
C ALA A 120 -7.26 -0.09 -1.84
N PRO A 121 -8.28 0.54 -1.24
CA PRO A 121 -9.21 -0.15 -0.36
C PRO A 121 -10.08 -1.15 -1.13
N THR A 122 -10.67 -2.08 -0.41
CA THR A 122 -11.84 -2.83 -0.86
C THR A 122 -13.11 -2.12 -0.42
N VAL A 123 -14.27 -2.50 -0.97
CA VAL A 123 -15.55 -1.99 -0.49
C VAL A 123 -15.85 -2.57 0.89
N PHE A 124 -16.07 -1.72 1.86
CA PHE A 124 -16.58 -2.13 3.16
C PHE A 124 -17.34 -1.01 3.87
N THR A 125 -18.19 -1.40 4.79
CA THR A 125 -18.88 -0.51 5.72
C THR A 125 -18.80 -1.08 7.13
N ASN A 126 -18.40 -0.25 8.07
CA ASN A 126 -18.47 -0.56 9.49
C ASN A 126 -18.83 0.70 10.30
N ALA A 127 -18.91 0.56 11.63
CA ALA A 127 -19.25 1.68 12.51
C ALA A 127 -18.20 2.81 12.52
N MET A 128 -16.99 2.53 12.07
CA MET A 128 -15.85 3.46 12.14
C MET A 128 -15.58 4.14 10.81
N ASP A 129 -15.64 3.41 9.69
CA ASP A 129 -15.32 3.94 8.37
C ASP A 129 -16.08 3.20 7.26
N THR A 130 -16.15 3.80 6.10
CA THR A 130 -16.83 3.24 4.93
C THR A 130 -16.05 3.58 3.68
N PHE A 131 -15.85 2.57 2.83
CA PHE A 131 -15.37 2.75 1.45
C PHE A 131 -16.41 2.22 0.48
N THR A 132 -16.94 3.09 -0.35
CA THR A 132 -17.89 2.76 -1.42
C THR A 132 -17.17 2.34 -2.70
N ASP A 133 -17.91 1.84 -3.69
CA ASP A 133 -17.35 1.57 -5.02
C ASP A 133 -16.67 2.80 -5.64
N ASN A 134 -17.23 3.99 -5.42
CA ASN A 134 -16.66 5.24 -5.91
C ASN A 134 -15.33 5.56 -5.21
N ASP A 135 -15.24 5.34 -3.91
CA ASP A 135 -13.99 5.53 -3.16
C ASP A 135 -12.90 4.56 -3.64
N VAL A 136 -13.27 3.31 -3.84
CA VAL A 136 -12.35 2.29 -4.39
C VAL A 136 -11.86 2.70 -5.78
N ALA A 137 -12.75 3.13 -6.66
CA ALA A 137 -12.40 3.60 -8.00
C ALA A 137 -11.47 4.83 -7.96
N TYR A 138 -11.73 5.78 -7.07
CA TYR A 138 -10.90 6.95 -6.86
C TYR A 138 -9.46 6.58 -6.44
N TRP A 139 -9.32 5.71 -5.45
CA TRP A 139 -8.01 5.29 -4.97
C TRP A 139 -7.24 4.43 -5.98
N LYS A 140 -7.94 3.59 -6.75
CA LYS A 140 -7.35 2.86 -7.88
C LYS A 140 -6.82 3.81 -8.94
N GLN A 141 -7.60 4.78 -9.36
CA GLN A 141 -7.19 5.78 -10.35
C GLN A 141 -5.99 6.59 -9.86
N LYS A 142 -5.98 6.95 -8.59
CA LYS A 142 -4.87 7.69 -7.98
C LYS A 142 -3.58 6.87 -7.97
N ALA A 143 -3.67 5.59 -7.65
CA ALA A 143 -2.53 4.67 -7.70
C ALA A 143 -2.04 4.46 -9.15
N GLU A 144 -2.93 4.33 -10.11
CA GLU A 144 -2.58 4.22 -11.54
C GLU A 144 -1.88 5.48 -12.05
N THR A 145 -2.33 6.66 -11.64
CA THR A 145 -1.69 7.94 -12.00
C THR A 145 -0.26 8.01 -11.45
N ARG A 146 -0.05 7.56 -10.21
CA ARG A 146 1.29 7.47 -9.64
C ARG A 146 2.15 6.43 -10.35
N PHE A 147 1.56 5.31 -10.71
CA PHE A 147 2.26 4.25 -11.45
C PHE A 147 2.70 4.72 -12.84
N ALA A 148 1.92 5.54 -13.53
CA ALA A 148 2.28 6.11 -14.84
C ALA A 148 3.59 6.92 -14.78
N ASN A 149 3.93 7.48 -13.62
CA ASN A 149 5.16 8.21 -13.36
C ASN A 149 6.27 7.34 -12.73
N TYR A 150 5.98 6.07 -12.51
CA TYR A 150 6.92 5.11 -11.92
C TYR A 150 7.78 4.49 -13.01
N THR A 151 9.11 4.45 -12.79
CA THR A 151 10.04 3.78 -13.69
C THR A 151 10.46 2.44 -13.08
N PRO A 152 9.96 1.31 -13.61
CA PRO A 152 10.39 -0.01 -13.18
C PRO A 152 11.88 -0.22 -13.54
N GLY A 153 12.64 -0.89 -12.69
CA GLY A 153 14.02 -1.29 -12.99
C GLY A 153 15.11 -0.54 -12.25
N ASN A 154 14.85 0.58 -11.61
CA ASN A 154 15.70 1.07 -10.54
C ASN A 154 15.26 0.48 -9.21
N GLY A 155 15.36 -0.84 -9.13
CA GLY A 155 14.98 -1.64 -7.96
C GLY A 155 15.83 -1.46 -6.72
N THR A 156 16.63 -0.46 -6.70
CA THR A 156 17.02 0.21 -5.51
C THR A 156 15.82 1.07 -5.14
N ALA A 157 15.31 0.90 -3.98
CA ALA A 157 14.62 1.97 -3.31
C ALA A 157 15.58 3.16 -3.30
N THR A 158 15.72 3.79 -4.40
CA THR A 158 16.25 5.10 -4.43
C THR A 158 15.18 5.91 -3.77
N THR A 159 15.35 6.02 -2.52
CA THR A 159 15.10 7.24 -1.87
C THR A 159 15.73 8.28 -2.76
N THR A 160 15.03 8.69 -3.75
CA THR A 160 15.37 9.92 -4.40
C THR A 160 15.02 10.97 -3.39
N THR A 161 15.96 11.17 -2.54
CA THR A 161 16.10 12.31 -1.66
C THR A 161 16.30 13.56 -2.50
N THR A 162 15.80 13.61 -3.63
CA THR A 162 15.69 14.79 -4.45
C THR A 162 14.36 14.75 -5.10
N THR A 163 13.43 14.85 -4.24
CA THR A 163 12.15 15.28 -4.66
C THR A 163 12.30 16.76 -4.98
N PRO A 164 12.11 17.14 -6.21
CA PRO A 164 11.85 18.54 -6.51
C PRO A 164 10.69 18.97 -5.60
N VAL A 165 10.75 20.17 -5.12
CA VAL A 165 9.74 20.81 -4.27
C VAL A 165 8.30 20.61 -4.76
N ALA A 166 8.12 20.30 -6.03
CA ALA A 166 6.83 20.02 -6.65
C ALA A 166 6.11 18.77 -6.11
N SER A 167 6.81 17.74 -5.63
CA SER A 167 6.16 16.56 -5.10
C SER A 167 5.65 16.74 -3.68
N VAL A 168 6.18 17.71 -2.96
CA VAL A 168 5.67 18.07 -1.63
C VAL A 168 4.32 18.79 -1.76
N THR A 169 4.11 19.51 -2.82
CA THR A 169 2.83 20.19 -3.08
C THR A 169 1.71 19.19 -3.41
N ALA A 170 2.04 18.14 -4.16
CA ALA A 170 1.07 17.09 -4.48
C ALA A 170 0.62 16.28 -3.25
N VAL A 171 1.52 16.09 -2.29
CA VAL A 171 1.18 15.38 -1.04
C VAL A 171 0.28 16.21 -0.14
N ALA A 172 0.39 17.52 -0.17
CA ALA A 172 -0.44 18.40 0.62
C ALA A 172 -1.87 18.52 0.09
N GLU A 173 -2.05 18.39 -1.21
CA GLU A 173 -3.39 18.31 -1.81
C GLU A 173 -4.07 16.98 -1.46
N GLU A 174 -3.28 15.92 -1.29
CA GLU A 174 -3.81 14.59 -0.98
C GLU A 174 -4.44 14.48 0.40
N THR A 175 -3.97 15.25 1.35
CA THR A 175 -4.55 15.27 2.70
C THR A 175 -5.78 16.18 2.81
N ALA A 176 -5.96 17.11 1.88
CA ALA A 176 -7.08 18.03 1.87
C ALA A 176 -8.33 17.47 1.15
N GLU A 177 -8.17 16.44 0.34
CA GLU A 177 -9.23 15.87 -0.48
C GLU A 177 -9.55 14.41 -0.12
N LEU A 178 -9.62 14.06 1.14
CA LEU A 178 -10.27 12.82 1.52
C LEU A 178 -11.77 12.99 1.33
N PRO A 179 -12.42 12.20 0.47
CA PRO A 179 -13.87 12.24 0.35
C PRO A 179 -14.48 11.59 1.59
N PHE A 180 -14.88 12.38 2.47
CA PHE A 180 -15.71 12.00 3.60
C PHE A 180 -16.95 12.87 3.65
#